data_165b4c659edc6e43f255bd5ccc0bcfc4
#
_entry.id   165b4c659edc6e43f255bd5ccc0bcfc4
#
_cell.length_a   1.000
_cell.length_b   1.000
_cell.length_c   1.000
_cell.angle_alpha   90.00
_cell.angle_beta   90.00
_cell.angle_gamma   90.00
#
_symmetry.space_group_name_H-M   'P 1'
#
loop_
_entity.id
_entity.type
_entity.pdbx_description
1 polymer ?
#
loop_
_entity_poly.entity_id
_entity_poly.type
_entity_poly.pdbx_seq_one_letter_code
_entity_poly.pdbx_strand_id
1 'polypeptide(L)'
;MMKTALSIAGSDSSGGAGIQADIKTMTANGVYAMTAITALTAQNTTGVTGIMEVTPEFLAQQLDSIFTDIRPDAVKIGMVSSSALIQVIAEKLKEYKAENIVVDPVMVATSGSKLISDDAIETLKTCLM
;
A
#
# COMPACT_ATOMS: atom_id res chain seq x y z
N MET A 1 24.34 1.35 -8.10
CA MET A 1 23.33 0.31 -7.87
C MET A 1 21.96 0.95 -7.81
N MET A 2 20.99 0.38 -8.51
CA MET A 2 19.63 0.90 -8.52
C MET A 2 18.97 0.73 -7.15
N LYS A 3 18.32 1.76 -6.65
CA LYS A 3 17.54 1.69 -5.43
C LYS A 3 16.22 0.97 -5.69
N THR A 4 15.67 0.36 -4.65
CA THR A 4 14.42 -0.37 -4.72
C THR A 4 13.40 0.26 -3.78
N ALA A 5 12.13 0.22 -4.17
CA ALA A 5 11.06 0.74 -3.33
C ALA A 5 9.84 -0.17 -3.44
N LEU A 6 9.14 -0.29 -2.33
CA LEU A 6 7.92 -1.09 -2.22
C LEU A 6 6.73 -0.16 -2.03
N SER A 7 5.70 -0.34 -2.85
CA SER A 7 4.41 0.31 -2.63
C SER A 7 3.43 -0.71 -2.06
N ILE A 8 2.89 -0.41 -0.88
CA ILE A 8 1.84 -1.21 -0.24
C ILE A 8 0.55 -0.40 -0.40
N ALA A 9 -0.28 -0.78 -1.34
CA ALA A 9 -1.47 0.01 -1.68
C ALA A 9 -2.47 -0.83 -2.47
N GLY A 10 -3.60 -0.23 -2.75
CA GLY A 10 -4.60 -0.83 -3.63
C GLY A 10 -4.23 -0.68 -5.10
N SER A 11 -4.87 -1.49 -5.92
CA SER A 11 -4.71 -1.46 -7.37
C SER A 11 -5.82 -0.61 -7.99
N ASP A 12 -5.44 0.29 -8.88
CA ASP A 12 -6.39 1.05 -9.71
C ASP A 12 -6.37 0.48 -11.12
N SER A 13 -7.44 -0.18 -11.52
CA SER A 13 -7.50 -0.82 -12.83
C SER A 13 -7.36 0.17 -13.99
N SER A 14 -7.69 1.45 -13.78
CA SER A 14 -7.53 2.48 -14.80
C SER A 14 -6.12 3.07 -14.87
N GLY A 15 -5.27 2.76 -13.91
CA GLY A 15 -3.85 3.12 -13.94
C GLY A 15 -3.49 4.50 -13.41
N GLY A 16 -4.46 5.27 -12.91
CA GLY A 16 -4.23 6.66 -12.50
C GLY A 16 -3.90 6.87 -11.04
N ALA A 17 -4.05 5.84 -10.22
CA ALA A 17 -3.83 5.92 -8.78
C ALA A 17 -3.27 4.60 -8.27
N GLY A 18 -3.14 4.46 -6.95
CA GLY A 18 -2.71 3.22 -6.31
C GLY A 18 -1.32 2.78 -6.73
N ILE A 19 -1.11 1.47 -6.76
CA ILE A 19 0.20 0.91 -7.12
C ILE A 19 0.62 1.28 -8.54
N GLN A 20 -0.32 1.44 -9.45
CA GLN A 20 -0.01 1.78 -10.85
C GLN A 20 0.64 3.16 -10.94
N ALA A 21 0.10 4.15 -10.25
CA ALA A 21 0.68 5.49 -10.20
C ALA A 21 2.06 5.44 -9.53
N ASP A 22 2.19 4.68 -8.45
CA ASP A 22 3.46 4.55 -7.72
C ASP A 22 4.54 3.90 -8.58
N ILE A 23 4.21 2.81 -9.29
CA ILE A 23 5.15 2.13 -10.20
C ILE A 23 5.65 3.11 -11.26
N LYS A 24 4.74 3.85 -11.88
CA LYS A 24 5.10 4.81 -12.94
C LYS A 24 6.04 5.89 -12.40
N THR A 25 5.72 6.43 -11.24
CA THR A 25 6.51 7.49 -10.61
C THR A 25 7.89 6.99 -10.21
N MET A 26 7.97 5.85 -9.54
CA MET A 26 9.22 5.25 -9.11
C MET A 26 10.10 4.94 -10.32
N THR A 27 9.52 4.32 -11.34
CA THR A 27 10.25 3.96 -12.56
C THR A 27 10.78 5.20 -13.27
N ALA A 28 9.97 6.27 -13.35
CA ALA A 28 10.40 7.53 -13.96
C ALA A 28 11.55 8.18 -13.20
N ASN A 29 11.71 7.88 -11.92
CA ASN A 29 12.79 8.39 -11.08
C ASN A 29 13.97 7.41 -10.95
N GLY A 30 14.02 6.37 -11.76
CA GLY A 30 15.12 5.42 -11.78
C GLY A 30 15.13 4.44 -10.63
N VAL A 31 13.98 4.19 -10.01
CA VAL A 31 13.84 3.30 -8.85
C VAL A 31 13.15 2.00 -9.30
N TYR A 32 13.68 0.88 -8.86
CA TYR A 32 13.05 -0.42 -9.12
C TYR A 32 11.82 -0.56 -8.21
N ALA A 33 10.64 -0.62 -8.80
CA ALA A 33 9.38 -0.62 -8.06
C ALA A 33 8.86 -2.04 -7.82
N MET A 34 8.46 -2.31 -6.57
CA MET A 34 7.81 -3.55 -6.20
C MET A 34 6.48 -3.21 -5.53
N THR A 35 5.57 -4.17 -5.44
CA THR A 35 4.24 -3.92 -4.89
C THR A 35 3.78 -5.04 -3.96
N ALA A 36 3.01 -4.65 -2.94
CA ALA A 36 2.17 -5.54 -2.17
C ALA A 36 0.76 -4.98 -2.24
N ILE A 37 -0.15 -5.72 -2.83
CA ILE A 37 -1.49 -5.21 -3.14
C ILE A 37 -2.43 -5.48 -1.97
N THR A 38 -3.11 -4.44 -1.49
CA THR A 38 -4.06 -4.55 -0.38
C THR A 38 -5.48 -4.81 -0.85
N ALA A 39 -5.81 -4.35 -2.04
CA ALA A 39 -7.13 -4.55 -2.63
C ALA A 39 -7.06 -4.38 -4.13
N LEU A 40 -7.89 -5.12 -4.84
CA LEU A 40 -8.12 -4.94 -6.27
C LEU A 40 -9.35 -4.06 -6.44
N THR A 41 -9.35 -3.19 -7.44
CA THR A 41 -10.53 -2.39 -7.75
C THR A 41 -10.97 -2.62 -9.19
N ALA A 42 -12.28 -2.52 -9.41
CA ALA A 42 -12.83 -2.34 -10.74
C ALA A 42 -13.12 -0.84 -10.86
N GLN A 43 -12.22 -0.13 -11.50
CA GLN A 43 -12.17 1.33 -11.46
C GLN A 43 -11.86 1.89 -12.84
N ASN A 44 -12.42 3.07 -13.12
CA ASN A 44 -12.07 3.86 -14.29
C ASN A 44 -12.06 5.34 -13.90
N THR A 45 -11.93 6.24 -14.88
CA THR A 45 -11.82 7.67 -14.59
C THR A 45 -13.11 8.28 -14.03
N THR A 46 -14.23 7.57 -14.08
CA THR A 46 -15.52 8.06 -13.57
C THR A 46 -15.84 7.53 -12.18
N GLY A 47 -15.15 6.51 -11.70
CA GLY A 47 -15.39 6.00 -10.35
C GLY A 47 -15.00 4.54 -10.15
N VAL A 48 -15.27 4.06 -8.95
CA VAL A 48 -14.99 2.69 -8.53
C VAL A 48 -16.30 1.92 -8.48
N THR A 49 -16.39 0.81 -9.21
CA THR A 49 -17.61 -0.02 -9.26
C THR A 49 -17.49 -1.30 -8.43
N GLY A 50 -16.29 -1.66 -8.00
CA GLY A 50 -16.10 -2.84 -7.16
C GLY A 50 -14.74 -2.84 -6.49
N ILE A 51 -14.67 -3.44 -5.30
CA ILE A 51 -13.45 -3.57 -4.52
C ILE A 51 -13.37 -4.99 -3.99
N MET A 52 -12.19 -5.61 -4.14
CA MET A 52 -11.91 -6.91 -3.55
C MET A 52 -10.66 -6.80 -2.68
N GLU A 53 -10.84 -6.79 -1.36
CA GLU A 53 -9.71 -6.77 -0.43
C GLU A 53 -9.00 -8.12 -0.42
N VAL A 54 -7.68 -8.09 -0.30
CA VAL A 54 -6.92 -9.32 -0.06
C VAL A 54 -7.06 -9.70 1.42
N THR A 55 -6.82 -10.98 1.73
CA THR A 55 -6.85 -11.42 3.13
C THR A 55 -5.58 -10.96 3.84
N PRO A 56 -5.62 -10.80 5.19
CA PRO A 56 -4.40 -10.50 5.95
C PRO A 56 -3.30 -11.52 5.72
N GLU A 57 -3.64 -12.79 5.61
CA GLU A 57 -2.69 -13.88 5.36
C GLU A 57 -2.03 -13.72 4.01
N PHE A 58 -2.78 -13.34 2.98
CA PHE A 58 -2.21 -13.17 1.64
C PHE A 58 -1.31 -11.94 1.57
N LEU A 59 -1.69 -10.87 2.24
CA LEU A 59 -0.83 -9.68 2.32
C LEU A 59 0.49 -10.03 3.00
N ALA A 60 0.44 -10.82 4.09
CA ALA A 60 1.64 -11.29 4.77
C ALA A 60 2.53 -12.09 3.82
N GLN A 61 1.94 -12.97 2.99
CA GLN A 61 2.70 -13.75 2.01
C GLN A 61 3.38 -12.85 0.97
N GLN A 62 2.70 -11.82 0.49
CA GLN A 62 3.30 -10.87 -0.45
C GLN A 62 4.52 -10.19 0.17
N LEU A 63 4.38 -9.72 1.41
CA LEU A 63 5.46 -9.02 2.11
C LEU A 63 6.63 -9.96 2.39
N ASP A 64 6.37 -11.19 2.81
CA ASP A 64 7.42 -12.19 3.02
C ASP A 64 8.18 -12.47 1.71
N SER A 65 7.47 -12.60 0.60
CA SER A 65 8.09 -12.88 -0.69
C SER A 65 9.03 -11.75 -1.12
N ILE A 66 8.66 -10.51 -0.84
CA ILE A 66 9.47 -9.35 -1.21
C ILE A 66 10.69 -9.21 -0.30
N PHE A 67 10.46 -9.20 1.02
CA PHE A 67 11.54 -8.93 1.97
C PHE A 67 12.58 -10.05 2.06
N THR A 68 12.23 -11.27 1.67
CA THR A 68 13.19 -12.40 1.68
C THR A 68 13.96 -12.53 0.37
N ASP A 69 13.66 -11.71 -0.62
CA ASP A 69 14.35 -11.74 -1.91
C ASP A 69 14.99 -10.38 -2.19
N ILE A 70 14.25 -9.46 -2.78
CA ILE A 70 14.76 -8.11 -3.07
C ILE A 70 14.28 -7.19 -1.96
N ARG A 71 15.13 -6.98 -0.94
CA ARG A 71 14.78 -6.14 0.20
C ARG A 71 14.60 -4.68 -0.25
N PRO A 72 13.45 -4.05 0.02
CA PRO A 72 13.25 -2.65 -0.36
C PRO A 72 14.15 -1.70 0.43
N ASP A 73 14.68 -0.69 -0.26
CA ASP A 73 15.39 0.42 0.39
C ASP A 73 14.42 1.41 1.04
N ALA A 74 13.21 1.49 0.50
CA ALA A 74 12.16 2.39 1.00
C ALA A 74 10.80 1.74 0.82
N VAL A 75 9.84 2.12 1.66
CA VAL A 75 8.47 1.60 1.62
C VAL A 75 7.50 2.77 1.63
N LYS A 76 6.55 2.76 0.69
CA LYS A 76 5.44 3.71 0.68
C LYS A 76 4.16 2.94 1.01
N ILE A 77 3.41 3.44 1.96
CA ILE A 77 2.10 2.87 2.30
C ILE A 77 1.03 3.84 1.81
N GLY A 78 0.23 3.39 0.88
CA GLY A 78 -0.90 4.14 0.36
C GLY A 78 -2.14 3.91 1.20
N MET A 79 -3.31 4.08 0.60
CA MET A 79 -4.57 3.89 1.30
C MET A 79 -4.77 2.41 1.64
N VAL A 80 -5.03 2.14 2.92
CA VAL A 80 -5.39 0.82 3.43
C VAL A 80 -6.63 1.02 4.29
N SER A 81 -7.75 0.41 3.91
CA SER A 81 -9.04 0.66 4.55
C SER A 81 -9.31 -0.24 5.77
N SER A 82 -8.56 -1.30 5.94
CA SER A 82 -8.80 -2.34 6.96
C SER A 82 -7.77 -2.26 8.07
N SER A 83 -8.23 -2.22 9.33
CA SER A 83 -7.32 -2.29 10.49
C SER A 83 -6.55 -3.59 10.51
N ALA A 84 -7.15 -4.71 10.09
CA ALA A 84 -6.47 -6.00 10.05
C ALA A 84 -5.27 -5.97 9.10
N LEU A 85 -5.44 -5.35 7.92
CA LEU A 85 -4.34 -5.21 6.97
C LEU A 85 -3.26 -4.26 7.47
N ILE A 86 -3.65 -3.16 8.13
CA ILE A 86 -2.69 -2.23 8.73
C ILE A 86 -1.84 -2.92 9.79
N GLN A 87 -2.46 -3.78 10.62
CA GLN A 87 -1.72 -4.55 11.63
C GLN A 87 -0.70 -5.48 10.99
N VAL A 88 -1.08 -6.18 9.92
CA VAL A 88 -0.15 -7.05 9.19
C VAL A 88 1.03 -6.26 8.65
N ILE A 89 0.75 -5.10 8.04
CA ILE A 89 1.80 -4.23 7.51
C ILE A 89 2.75 -3.83 8.64
N ALA A 90 2.23 -3.36 9.76
CA ALA A 90 3.04 -2.92 10.89
C ALA A 90 3.90 -4.06 11.44
N GLU A 91 3.33 -5.24 11.60
CA GLU A 91 4.05 -6.42 12.11
C GLU A 91 5.17 -6.82 11.17
N LYS A 92 4.90 -6.89 9.87
CA LYS A 92 5.90 -7.31 8.88
C LYS A 92 7.01 -6.28 8.72
N LEU A 93 6.68 -5.00 8.72
CA LEU A 93 7.70 -3.95 8.63
C LEU A 93 8.62 -3.97 9.85
N LYS A 94 8.08 -4.26 11.03
CA LYS A 94 8.90 -4.43 12.24
C LYS A 94 9.74 -5.69 12.18
N GLU A 95 9.15 -6.80 11.76
CA GLU A 95 9.85 -8.09 11.65
C GLU A 95 11.09 -7.97 10.77
N TYR A 96 10.95 -7.31 9.62
CA TYR A 96 12.04 -7.16 8.65
C TYR A 96 12.88 -5.91 8.87
N LYS A 97 12.57 -5.11 9.89
CA LYS A 97 13.28 -3.87 10.21
C LYS A 97 13.35 -2.94 8.99
N ALA A 98 12.20 -2.73 8.37
CA ALA A 98 12.11 -1.89 7.19
C ALA A 98 12.52 -0.45 7.48
N GLU A 99 13.15 0.18 6.50
CA GLU A 99 13.68 1.54 6.61
C GLU A 99 12.97 2.46 5.63
N ASN A 100 13.03 3.77 5.91
CA ASN A 100 12.51 4.82 5.02
C ASN A 100 11.04 4.59 4.67
N ILE A 101 10.21 4.54 5.70
CA ILE A 101 8.77 4.29 5.56
C ILE A 101 8.04 5.62 5.42
N VAL A 102 7.27 5.76 4.35
CA VAL A 102 6.41 6.92 4.09
C VAL A 102 4.96 6.46 4.08
N VAL A 103 4.14 7.07 4.92
CA VAL A 103 2.70 6.78 4.97
C VAL A 103 1.94 7.94 4.33
N ASP A 104 1.11 7.62 3.34
CA ASP A 104 0.25 8.61 2.71
C ASP A 104 -1.11 8.59 3.42
N PRO A 105 -1.44 9.61 4.23
CA PRO A 105 -2.65 9.59 5.04
C PRO A 105 -3.90 10.03 4.27
N VAL A 106 -4.16 9.47 3.10
CA VAL A 106 -5.37 9.77 2.34
C VAL A 106 -6.56 9.12 3.03
N MET A 107 -7.36 9.93 3.73
CA MET A 107 -8.46 9.44 4.56
C MET A 107 -9.83 9.80 4.02
N VAL A 108 -9.92 10.78 3.11
CA VAL A 108 -11.18 11.28 2.57
C VAL A 108 -11.04 11.45 1.06
N ALA A 109 -12.03 10.93 0.33
CA ALA A 109 -12.09 11.14 -1.12
C ALA A 109 -12.46 12.57 -1.46
N THR A 110 -12.21 13.01 -2.70
CA THR A 110 -12.58 14.34 -3.19
C THR A 110 -14.08 14.58 -3.05
N SER A 111 -14.89 13.54 -3.08
CA SER A 111 -16.34 13.62 -2.88
C SER A 111 -16.73 13.87 -1.42
N GLY A 112 -15.78 13.84 -0.48
CA GLY A 112 -16.05 13.97 0.95
C GLY A 112 -16.27 12.65 1.66
N SER A 113 -16.32 11.53 0.94
CA SER A 113 -16.51 10.21 1.54
C SER A 113 -15.22 9.73 2.17
N LYS A 114 -15.28 9.11 3.35
CA LYS A 114 -14.11 8.51 3.98
C LYS A 114 -13.65 7.29 3.19
N LEU A 115 -12.37 7.24 2.88
CA LEU A 115 -11.74 6.11 2.18
C LEU A 115 -11.21 5.06 3.15
N ILE A 116 -11.12 5.40 4.44
CA ILE A 116 -10.58 4.54 5.48
C ILE A 116 -11.48 4.66 6.72
N SER A 117 -11.75 3.56 7.40
CA SER A 117 -12.61 3.54 8.59
C SER A 117 -11.94 4.23 9.78
N ASP A 118 -12.74 4.68 10.75
CA ASP A 118 -12.21 5.29 11.98
C ASP A 118 -11.31 4.31 12.75
N ASP A 119 -11.69 3.04 12.78
CA ASP A 119 -10.90 1.99 13.41
C ASP A 119 -9.53 1.82 12.74
N ALA A 120 -9.50 1.85 11.41
CA ALA A 120 -8.26 1.77 10.65
C ALA A 120 -7.39 3.01 10.90
N ILE A 121 -7.99 4.19 11.04
CA ILE A 121 -7.26 5.43 11.37
C ILE A 121 -6.56 5.29 12.71
N GLU A 122 -7.26 4.79 13.72
CA GLU A 122 -6.66 4.56 15.05
C GLU A 122 -5.52 3.56 14.98
N THR A 123 -5.72 2.46 14.25
CA THR A 123 -4.68 1.45 14.06
C THR A 123 -3.46 2.04 13.38
N LEU A 124 -3.69 2.84 12.34
CA LEU A 124 -2.61 3.51 11.62
C LEU A 124 -1.79 4.40 12.54
N LYS A 125 -2.45 5.23 13.35
CA LYS A 125 -1.77 6.13 14.30
C LYS A 125 -0.98 5.35 15.35
N THR A 126 -1.56 4.29 15.87
CA THR A 126 -0.96 3.50 16.94
C THR A 126 0.20 2.66 16.47
N CYS A 127 0.09 2.05 15.29
CA CYS A 127 1.06 1.05 14.81
C CYS A 127 2.14 1.64 13.90
N LEU A 128 1.83 2.64 13.10
CA LEU A 128 2.73 3.13 12.05
C LEU A 128 3.21 4.57 12.24
N MET A 129 2.50 5.34 13.00
CA MET A 129 2.84 6.73 13.29
C MET A 129 3.14 6.90 14.77
#